data_2ececf57d89dec1c72abad63c787127a
#
_entry.id   2ececf57d89dec1c72abad63c787127a
#
_cell.length_a   1.000
_cell.length_b   1.000
_cell.length_c   1.000
_cell.angle_alpha   90.00
_cell.angle_beta   90.00
_cell.angle_gamma   90.00
#
_symmetry.space_group_name_H-M   'P 1'
#
loop_
_entity.id
_entity.type
_entity.pdbx_description
1 polymer ?
#
loop_
_entity_poly.entity_id
_entity_poly.type
_entity_poly.pdbx_seq_one_letter_code
_entity_poly.pdbx_strand_id
1 'polypeptide(L)'
;MKKSIVILQDNIAKAKALADEFERSGKFNVVGAFADGEEGVKAVLSERADYLVTDIILSGLDGLGVLDRLKSVGANTKTVIYSSLKSDEVISTSIEKGAAYYVTKPCDEKTLVKRVSDLFLSEKSEERRAPQANSPSLDEKISRIFISVGIPPHIKGYSYLREGIK
;
A
#
# COMPACT_ATOMS: atom_id res chain seq x y z
N MET A 1 19.72 3.76 4.19
CA MET A 1 19.55 2.41 3.65
C MET A 1 18.26 2.31 2.86
N LYS A 2 18.32 1.69 1.72
CA LYS A 2 17.14 1.58 0.88
C LYS A 2 16.23 0.48 1.37
N LYS A 3 14.95 0.66 1.15
CA LYS A 3 13.95 -0.37 1.47
C LYS A 3 13.65 -1.18 0.22
N SER A 4 13.45 -2.47 0.37
CA SER A 4 13.13 -3.32 -0.76
C SER A 4 11.65 -3.23 -1.09
N ILE A 5 11.34 -3.27 -2.39
CA ILE A 5 9.97 -3.10 -2.85
C ILE A 5 9.70 -3.99 -4.06
N VAL A 6 8.49 -4.53 -4.13
CA VAL A 6 8.01 -5.29 -5.27
C VAL A 6 6.87 -4.50 -5.89
N ILE A 7 6.81 -4.47 -7.22
CA ILE A 7 5.79 -3.73 -7.96
C ILE A 7 4.92 -4.69 -8.76
N LEU A 8 3.60 -4.57 -8.61
CA LEU A 8 2.64 -5.38 -9.36
C LEU A 8 1.66 -4.45 -10.05
N GLN A 9 1.56 -4.56 -11.35
CA GLN A 9 0.60 -3.77 -12.12
C GLN A 9 -0.08 -4.69 -13.14
N ASP A 10 -1.23 -4.27 -13.67
CA ASP A 10 -1.99 -5.09 -14.59
C ASP A 10 -1.26 -5.30 -15.93
N ASN A 11 -0.20 -4.58 -16.18
CA ASN A 11 0.55 -4.65 -17.43
C ASN A 11 2.03 -4.61 -17.07
N ILE A 12 2.81 -5.52 -17.62
CA ILE A 12 4.22 -5.62 -17.26
C ILE A 12 5.01 -4.37 -17.65
N ALA A 13 4.64 -3.72 -18.75
CA ALA A 13 5.32 -2.48 -19.14
C ALA A 13 5.07 -1.39 -18.10
N LYS A 14 3.87 -1.31 -17.57
CA LYS A 14 3.55 -0.36 -16.52
C LYS A 14 4.28 -0.70 -15.23
N ALA A 15 4.38 -1.99 -14.92
CA ALA A 15 5.10 -2.41 -13.72
C ALA A 15 6.57 -2.00 -13.81
N LYS A 16 7.17 -2.20 -14.96
CA LYS A 16 8.57 -1.85 -15.14
C LYS A 16 8.80 -0.35 -15.12
N ALA A 17 7.90 0.42 -15.74
CA ALA A 17 8.02 1.87 -15.73
C ALA A 17 7.93 2.42 -14.32
N LEU A 18 7.02 1.87 -13.54
CA LEU A 18 6.86 2.31 -12.15
C LEU A 18 8.07 1.89 -11.33
N ALA A 19 8.59 0.69 -11.58
CA ALA A 19 9.80 0.23 -10.90
C ALA A 19 10.97 1.17 -11.15
N ASP A 20 11.11 1.66 -12.39
CA ASP A 20 12.17 2.59 -12.73
C ASP A 20 12.03 3.89 -11.93
N GLU A 21 10.81 4.36 -11.74
CA GLU A 21 10.62 5.59 -10.96
C GLU A 21 11.01 5.37 -9.49
N PHE A 22 10.69 4.21 -8.93
CA PHE A 22 11.08 3.93 -7.56
C PHE A 22 12.60 3.83 -7.44
N GLU A 23 13.26 3.20 -8.41
CA GLU A 23 14.72 3.12 -8.39
C GLU A 23 15.35 4.52 -8.54
N ARG A 24 14.75 5.32 -9.40
CA ARG A 24 15.30 6.64 -9.67
C ARG A 24 15.23 7.56 -8.46
N SER A 25 14.30 7.30 -7.57
CA SER A 25 14.18 8.11 -6.36
C SER A 25 15.35 7.93 -5.40
N GLY A 26 16.07 6.83 -5.53
CA GLY A 26 17.20 6.55 -4.66
C GLY A 26 16.83 6.06 -3.28
N LYS A 27 15.54 5.90 -3.00
CA LYS A 27 15.08 5.50 -1.67
C LYS A 27 14.68 4.04 -1.58
N PHE A 28 14.50 3.39 -2.73
CA PHE A 28 14.02 2.01 -2.77
C PHE A 28 14.90 1.15 -3.64
N ASN A 29 14.95 -0.13 -3.29
CA ASN A 29 15.62 -1.13 -4.11
C ASN A 29 14.51 -2.05 -4.64
N VAL A 30 14.22 -1.97 -5.94
CA VAL A 30 13.15 -2.77 -6.53
C VAL A 30 13.66 -4.19 -6.74
N VAL A 31 13.04 -5.15 -6.09
CA VAL A 31 13.48 -6.53 -6.17
C VAL A 31 12.61 -7.38 -7.10
N GLY A 32 11.58 -6.78 -7.68
CA GLY A 32 10.76 -7.48 -8.67
C GLY A 32 9.66 -6.59 -9.20
N ALA A 33 9.27 -6.81 -10.45
CA ALA A 33 8.17 -6.12 -11.08
C ALA A 33 7.42 -7.13 -11.94
N PHE A 34 6.15 -7.34 -11.69
CA PHE A 34 5.39 -8.40 -12.34
C PHE A 34 3.98 -7.95 -12.66
N ALA A 35 3.30 -8.69 -13.52
CA ALA A 35 1.89 -8.46 -13.82
C ALA A 35 1.01 -9.57 -13.22
N ASP A 36 1.61 -10.56 -12.60
CA ASP A 36 0.91 -11.72 -12.06
C ASP A 36 1.00 -11.70 -10.55
N GLY A 37 -0.13 -11.80 -9.87
CA GLY A 37 -0.17 -11.74 -8.41
C GLY A 37 0.54 -12.89 -7.72
N GLU A 38 0.47 -14.09 -8.32
CA GLU A 38 1.16 -15.24 -7.73
C GLU A 38 2.68 -15.04 -7.75
N GLU A 39 3.19 -14.55 -8.88
CA GLU A 39 4.63 -14.27 -8.97
C GLU A 39 5.03 -13.19 -7.99
N GLY A 40 4.16 -12.20 -7.84
CA GLY A 40 4.41 -11.13 -6.90
C GLY A 40 4.50 -11.61 -5.47
N VAL A 41 3.60 -12.49 -5.07
CA VAL A 41 3.62 -13.04 -3.71
C VAL A 41 4.92 -13.82 -3.49
N LYS A 42 5.31 -14.63 -4.47
CA LYS A 42 6.54 -15.39 -4.36
C LYS A 42 7.73 -14.47 -4.18
N ALA A 43 7.79 -13.39 -4.94
CA ALA A 43 8.91 -12.45 -4.83
C ALA A 43 8.92 -11.75 -3.49
N VAL A 44 7.76 -11.32 -3.02
CA VAL A 44 7.66 -10.66 -1.72
C VAL A 44 8.19 -11.57 -0.62
N LEU A 45 7.80 -12.83 -0.65
CA LEU A 45 8.20 -13.76 0.41
C LEU A 45 9.66 -14.16 0.30
N SER A 46 10.15 -14.43 -0.93
CA SER A 46 11.53 -14.87 -1.09
C SER A 46 12.52 -13.75 -0.81
N GLU A 47 12.16 -12.51 -1.16
CA GLU A 47 13.06 -11.39 -0.94
C GLU A 47 12.79 -10.67 0.37
N ARG A 48 11.75 -11.07 1.09
CA ARG A 48 11.34 -10.42 2.32
C ARG A 48 11.18 -8.91 2.10
N ALA A 49 10.43 -8.57 1.05
CA ALA A 49 10.28 -7.18 0.66
C ALA A 49 9.67 -6.34 1.77
N ASP A 50 10.19 -5.15 1.95
CA ASP A 50 9.66 -4.22 2.95
C ASP A 50 8.36 -3.62 2.49
N TYR A 51 8.22 -3.37 1.19
CA TYR A 51 7.04 -2.75 0.63
C TYR A 51 6.57 -3.48 -0.62
N LEU A 52 5.28 -3.37 -0.88
CA LEU A 52 4.67 -3.89 -2.10
C LEU A 52 3.72 -2.83 -2.62
N VAL A 53 3.85 -2.47 -3.90
CA VAL A 53 2.87 -1.61 -4.55
C VAL A 53 2.15 -2.49 -5.55
N THR A 54 0.84 -2.62 -5.42
CA THR A 54 0.09 -3.53 -6.26
C THR A 54 -1.21 -2.92 -6.75
N ASP A 55 -1.61 -3.28 -7.96
CA ASP A 55 -2.93 -2.99 -8.45
C ASP A 55 -3.88 -4.06 -7.91
N ILE A 56 -5.16 -3.80 -7.95
CA ILE A 56 -6.18 -4.81 -7.63
C ILE A 56 -6.35 -5.74 -8.81
N ILE A 57 -6.33 -5.22 -10.03
CA ILE A 57 -6.54 -6.01 -11.24
C ILE A 57 -5.19 -6.57 -11.68
N LEU A 58 -5.04 -7.87 -11.54
CA LEU A 58 -3.80 -8.57 -11.88
C LEU A 58 -4.15 -9.90 -12.50
N SER A 59 -3.20 -10.50 -13.22
CA SER A 59 -3.36 -11.86 -13.71
C SER A 59 -3.12 -12.83 -12.55
N GLY A 60 -3.70 -13.97 -12.67
CA GLY A 60 -3.51 -15.04 -11.68
C GLY A 60 -4.22 -14.75 -10.38
N LEU A 61 -3.60 -14.03 -9.49
CA LEU A 61 -4.16 -13.70 -8.20
C LEU A 61 -4.35 -12.19 -8.16
N ASP A 62 -5.56 -11.71 -7.89
CA ASP A 62 -5.78 -10.27 -7.87
C ASP A 62 -5.18 -9.63 -6.61
N GLY A 63 -5.25 -8.30 -6.56
CA GLY A 63 -4.63 -7.57 -5.44
C GLY A 63 -5.22 -7.92 -4.09
N LEU A 64 -6.53 -8.18 -4.03
CA LEU A 64 -7.14 -8.57 -2.76
C LEU A 64 -6.64 -9.95 -2.34
N GLY A 65 -6.49 -10.86 -3.31
CA GLY A 65 -5.94 -12.19 -3.02
C GLY A 65 -4.50 -12.11 -2.57
N VAL A 66 -3.73 -11.18 -3.14
CA VAL A 66 -2.36 -10.96 -2.70
C VAL A 66 -2.33 -10.54 -1.23
N LEU A 67 -3.21 -9.60 -0.85
CA LEU A 67 -3.30 -9.18 0.54
C LEU A 67 -3.65 -10.33 1.46
N ASP A 68 -4.64 -11.13 1.06
CA ASP A 68 -5.05 -12.29 1.86
C ASP A 68 -3.89 -13.27 2.03
N ARG A 69 -3.16 -13.52 0.95
CA ARG A 69 -2.08 -14.48 0.98
C ARG A 69 -0.96 -14.00 1.89
N LEU A 70 -0.61 -12.73 1.80
CA LEU A 70 0.45 -12.19 2.65
C LEU A 70 0.04 -12.20 4.12
N LYS A 71 -1.21 -11.88 4.38
CA LYS A 71 -1.69 -11.89 5.75
C LYS A 71 -1.70 -13.29 6.33
N SER A 72 -2.08 -14.28 5.52
CA SER A 72 -2.17 -15.66 6.00
C SER A 72 -0.81 -16.22 6.39
N VAL A 73 0.26 -15.74 5.81
CA VAL A 73 1.60 -16.21 6.15
C VAL A 73 2.32 -15.28 7.13
N GLY A 74 1.64 -14.24 7.59
CA GLY A 74 2.25 -13.33 8.58
C GLY A 74 3.33 -12.44 8.03
N ALA A 75 3.29 -12.12 6.74
CA ALA A 75 4.30 -11.27 6.15
C ALA A 75 4.24 -9.86 6.73
N ASN A 76 5.39 -9.26 6.94
CA ASN A 76 5.46 -7.91 7.50
C ASN A 76 5.55 -6.83 6.42
N THR A 77 5.31 -7.19 5.20
CA THR A 77 5.39 -6.27 4.07
C THR A 77 4.29 -5.23 4.15
N LYS A 78 4.63 -3.97 3.96
CA LYS A 78 3.63 -2.90 3.91
C LYS A 78 3.13 -2.79 2.48
N THR A 79 1.84 -2.92 2.27
CA THR A 79 1.25 -2.93 0.94
C THR A 79 0.56 -1.62 0.64
N VAL A 80 0.87 -1.05 -0.54
CA VAL A 80 0.20 0.13 -1.04
C VAL A 80 -0.57 -0.29 -2.28
N ILE A 81 -1.86 -0.02 -2.31
CA ILE A 81 -2.68 -0.33 -3.48
C ILE A 81 -2.65 0.87 -4.42
N TYR A 82 -2.42 0.62 -5.69
CA TYR A 82 -2.40 1.67 -6.70
C TYR A 82 -3.29 1.18 -7.84
N SER A 83 -4.53 1.66 -7.89
CA SER A 83 -5.55 1.09 -8.76
C SER A 83 -6.53 2.14 -9.24
N SER A 84 -7.17 1.86 -10.38
CA SER A 84 -8.22 2.73 -10.88
C SER A 84 -9.58 2.43 -10.25
N LEU A 85 -9.68 1.37 -9.46
CA LEU A 85 -10.94 1.08 -8.76
C LEU A 85 -11.09 2.05 -7.60
N LYS A 86 -12.22 2.74 -7.56
CA LYS A 86 -12.42 3.82 -6.61
C LYS A 86 -13.62 3.64 -5.71
N SER A 87 -14.27 2.51 -5.72
CA SER A 87 -15.45 2.35 -4.88
C SER A 87 -15.05 2.29 -3.41
N ASP A 88 -15.90 2.84 -2.57
CA ASP A 88 -15.67 2.83 -1.12
C ASP A 88 -15.50 1.40 -0.63
N GLU A 89 -16.28 0.49 -1.19
CA GLU A 89 -16.24 -0.90 -0.77
C GLU A 89 -14.89 -1.54 -1.05
N VAL A 90 -14.34 -1.31 -2.24
CA VAL A 90 -13.04 -1.89 -2.59
C VAL A 90 -11.95 -1.30 -1.71
N ILE A 91 -12.01 0.01 -1.48
CA ILE A 91 -11.00 0.68 -0.67
C ILE A 91 -11.07 0.16 0.77
N SER A 92 -12.27 0.10 1.34
CA SER A 92 -12.43 -0.39 2.70
C SER A 92 -11.98 -1.83 2.83
N THR A 93 -12.35 -2.67 1.87
CA THR A 93 -11.96 -4.08 1.88
C THR A 93 -10.43 -4.21 1.83
N SER A 94 -9.79 -3.41 1.00
CA SER A 94 -8.33 -3.45 0.89
C SER A 94 -7.67 -3.11 2.22
N ILE A 95 -8.16 -2.06 2.88
CA ILE A 95 -7.60 -1.65 4.16
C ILE A 95 -7.84 -2.73 5.22
N GLU A 96 -9.04 -3.32 5.23
CA GLU A 96 -9.35 -4.40 6.18
C GLU A 96 -8.44 -5.60 5.97
N LYS A 97 -8.06 -5.86 4.73
CA LYS A 97 -7.19 -6.98 4.42
C LYS A 97 -5.72 -6.67 4.66
N GLY A 98 -5.42 -5.49 5.13
CA GLY A 98 -4.06 -5.18 5.55
C GLY A 98 -3.30 -4.18 4.69
N ALA A 99 -3.95 -3.57 3.69
CA ALA A 99 -3.26 -2.54 2.91
C ALA A 99 -2.99 -1.34 3.80
N ALA A 100 -1.78 -0.81 3.71
CA ALA A 100 -1.39 0.34 4.52
C ALA A 100 -1.86 1.64 3.89
N TYR A 101 -2.11 1.63 2.58
CA TYR A 101 -2.38 2.87 1.86
C TYR A 101 -3.09 2.52 0.57
N TYR A 102 -3.91 3.41 0.06
CA TYR A 102 -4.61 3.19 -1.21
C TYR A 102 -4.49 4.47 -2.04
N VAL A 103 -3.91 4.36 -3.23
CA VAL A 103 -3.77 5.50 -4.14
C VAL A 103 -4.58 5.21 -5.38
N THR A 104 -5.46 6.13 -5.75
CA THR A 104 -6.31 5.92 -6.91
C THR A 104 -5.66 6.50 -8.16
N LYS A 105 -5.79 5.78 -9.28
CA LYS A 105 -5.35 6.29 -10.58
C LYS A 105 -6.42 7.23 -11.12
N PRO A 106 -6.07 8.19 -11.91
CA PRO A 106 -4.72 8.47 -12.37
C PRO A 106 -3.93 9.22 -11.30
N CYS A 107 -2.68 8.89 -11.19
CA CYS A 107 -1.78 9.56 -10.27
C CYS A 107 -0.41 9.51 -10.92
N ASP A 108 0.28 10.62 -10.92
CA ASP A 108 1.61 10.67 -11.48
C ASP A 108 2.52 9.72 -10.73
N GLU A 109 3.38 8.99 -11.45
CA GLU A 109 4.25 8.01 -10.83
C GLU A 109 5.20 8.63 -9.82
N LYS A 110 5.66 9.84 -10.10
CA LYS A 110 6.53 10.52 -9.14
C LYS A 110 5.78 10.87 -7.87
N THR A 111 4.51 11.22 -7.99
CA THR A 111 3.68 11.48 -6.83
C THR A 111 3.47 10.21 -6.03
N LEU A 112 3.27 9.09 -6.70
CA LEU A 112 3.11 7.82 -6.02
C LEU A 112 4.37 7.47 -5.23
N VAL A 113 5.54 7.64 -5.85
CA VAL A 113 6.80 7.38 -5.17
C VAL A 113 6.93 8.26 -3.93
N LYS A 114 6.53 9.52 -4.05
CA LYS A 114 6.58 10.42 -2.91
C LYS A 114 5.64 9.96 -1.80
N ARG A 115 4.44 9.51 -2.14
CA ARG A 115 3.49 9.03 -1.14
C ARG A 115 4.04 7.82 -0.39
N VAL A 116 4.65 6.90 -1.11
CA VAL A 116 5.23 5.72 -0.47
C VAL A 116 6.41 6.12 0.41
N SER A 117 7.20 7.09 -0.05
CA SER A 117 8.31 7.61 0.76
C SER A 117 7.79 8.26 2.04
N ASP A 118 6.69 9.01 1.94
CA ASP A 118 6.08 9.66 3.10
C ASP A 118 5.58 8.61 4.09
N LEU A 119 5.04 7.51 3.59
CA LEU A 119 4.60 6.43 4.44
C LEU A 119 5.77 5.85 5.22
N PHE A 120 6.91 5.67 4.56
CA PHE A 120 8.11 5.19 5.21
C PHE A 120 8.56 6.16 6.31
N LEU A 121 8.51 7.45 6.03
CA LEU A 121 8.87 8.45 7.03
C LEU A 121 7.87 8.45 8.20
N SER A 122 6.60 8.27 7.89
CA SER A 122 5.59 8.20 8.93
C SER A 122 5.82 7.00 9.84
N GLU A 123 6.20 5.88 9.26
CA GLU A 123 6.51 4.71 10.06
C GLU A 123 7.64 4.99 11.02
N LYS A 124 8.68 5.65 10.56
CA LYS A 124 9.79 5.98 11.43
C LYS A 124 9.34 6.89 12.56
N SER A 125 8.51 7.87 12.25
CA SER A 125 8.00 8.77 13.27
C SER A 125 7.17 8.04 14.29
N GLU A 126 6.36 7.13 13.83
CA GLU A 126 5.51 6.37 14.72
C GLU A 126 6.33 5.46 15.62
N GLU A 127 7.36 4.89 15.09
CA GLU A 127 8.24 4.08 15.92
C GLU A 127 8.86 4.88 17.05
N ARG A 128 9.25 6.11 16.77
CA ARG A 128 9.80 6.94 17.80
C ARG A 128 8.78 7.30 18.85
N ARG A 129 7.51 7.33 18.48
CA ARG A 129 6.46 7.66 19.41
C ARG A 129 5.78 6.47 19.99
N ALA A 130 6.24 5.31 19.69
CA ALA A 130 5.57 4.10 20.12
C ALA A 130 5.17 4.09 21.58
N PRO A 131 5.99 4.56 22.47
CA PRO A 131 5.58 4.51 23.86
C PRO A 131 4.35 5.35 24.16
N GLN A 132 4.05 6.28 23.31
CA GLN A 132 2.94 7.07 23.57
C GLN A 132 1.74 6.63 23.04
N ALA A 133 1.74 5.64 22.46
CA ALA A 133 0.69 5.42 21.72
C ALA A 133 -0.33 4.89 22.29
N ASN A 134 -0.78 4.75 22.95
CA ASN A 134 -1.77 4.16 23.31
C ASN A 134 -2.89 4.53 22.74
N SER A 135 -3.31 4.92 22.38
CA SER A 135 -4.41 5.22 22.17
C SER A 135 -5.05 4.99 21.13
N PRO A 136 -5.85 5.25 20.94
CA PRO A 136 -6.84 5.17 20.13
C PRO A 136 -6.58 5.54 18.83
N SER A 137 -5.57 5.65 18.53
CA SER A 137 -5.26 6.17 17.35
C SER A 137 -5.39 5.30 16.19
N LEU A 138 -5.82 4.12 16.28
CA LEU A 138 -6.04 3.28 15.14
C LEU A 138 -7.03 3.92 14.18
N ASP A 139 -8.11 4.48 14.68
CA ASP A 139 -9.08 5.14 13.83
C ASP A 139 -8.48 6.39 13.19
N GLU A 140 -7.66 7.08 13.89
CA GLU A 140 -6.98 8.23 13.33
C GLU A 140 -6.05 7.84 12.21
N LYS A 141 -5.37 6.73 12.32
CA LYS A 141 -4.49 6.28 11.27
C LYS A 141 -5.26 5.98 10.01
N ILE A 142 -6.39 5.33 10.13
CA ILE A 142 -7.20 5.00 8.97
C ILE A 142 -7.70 6.29 8.33
N SER A 143 -8.13 7.24 9.12
CA SER A 143 -8.59 8.51 8.58
C SER A 143 -7.48 9.24 7.83
N ARG A 144 -6.28 9.24 8.37
CA ARG A 144 -5.17 9.89 7.70
C ARG A 144 -4.83 9.22 6.39
N ILE A 145 -4.94 7.89 6.33
CA ILE A 145 -4.67 7.18 5.10
C ILE A 145 -5.65 7.59 4.03
N PHE A 146 -6.94 7.64 4.36
CA PHE A 146 -7.94 8.05 3.39
C PHE A 146 -7.69 9.48 2.90
N ILE A 147 -7.39 10.38 3.80
CA ILE A 147 -7.14 11.75 3.42
C ILE A 147 -5.93 11.84 2.51
N SER A 148 -4.89 11.09 2.82
CA SER A 148 -3.66 11.15 2.05
C SER A 148 -3.83 10.71 0.62
N VAL A 149 -4.75 9.80 0.36
CA VAL A 149 -4.96 9.35 -1.00
C VAL A 149 -6.01 10.16 -1.72
N GLY A 150 -6.48 11.25 -1.12
CA GLY A 150 -7.42 12.12 -1.80
C GLY A 150 -8.85 11.66 -1.77
N ILE A 151 -9.19 10.75 -0.90
CA ILE A 151 -10.56 10.27 -0.78
C ILE A 151 -11.35 11.27 0.05
N PRO A 152 -12.56 11.60 -0.35
CA PRO A 152 -13.32 12.57 0.42
C PRO A 152 -13.51 12.16 1.85
N PRO A 153 -13.44 13.08 2.78
CA PRO A 153 -13.54 12.74 4.18
C PRO A 153 -14.81 12.03 4.58
N HIS A 154 -15.88 12.26 3.84
CA HIS A 154 -17.14 11.65 4.25
C HIS A 154 -17.12 10.15 4.16
N ILE A 155 -16.11 9.63 3.51
CA ILE A 155 -16.06 8.25 3.47
C ILE A 155 -15.69 7.71 4.77
N LYS A 156 -15.44 8.24 5.61
CA LYS A 156 -15.17 7.72 6.68
C LYS A 156 -16.04 7.18 7.43
N GLY A 157 -16.55 7.09 7.06
CA GLY A 157 -17.13 6.52 7.74
C GLY A 157 -16.31 5.95 8.64
N TYR A 158 -15.85 6.35 8.66
CA TYR A 158 -15.03 6.09 9.19
C TYR A 158 -14.91 6.42 10.20
N SER A 159 -15.39 6.70 10.19
CA SER A 159 -15.43 6.87 10.77
C SER A 159 -15.84 6.56 11.25
N TYR A 160 -15.81 6.36 11.31
CA TYR A 160 -15.90 6.14 11.54
C TYR A 160 -15.87 5.66 12.05
N LEU A 161 -15.65 5.52 12.19
CA LEU A 161 -15.45 5.33 12.40
C LEU A 161 -15.60 5.28 13.11
N ARG A 162 -15.74 5.64 13.66
CA ARG A 162 -15.82 5.95 14.22
C ARG A 162 -16.54 6.13 14.60
N GLU A 163 -16.48 6.35 15.05
CA GLU A 163 -16.70 6.75 15.12
C GLU A 163 -16.79 6.72 15.12
N GLY A 164 -16.82 6.62 15.50
CA GLY A 164 -16.61 6.90 15.27
C GLY A 164 -16.38 6.76 15.16
N ILE A 165 -16.39 6.87 15.43
CA ILE A 165 -16.15 7.08 15.18
C ILE A 165 -16.14 7.19 15.10
N LYS A 166 -16.17 7.41 15.46
CA LYS A 166 -16.20 7.75 15.30
C LYS A 166 -16.22 7.76 15.01
#